data_39f8d800dccd6cfd6dde7be84eabcf60
#
_entry.id   39f8d800dccd6cfd6dde7be84eabcf60
#
_cell.length_a   1.000
_cell.length_b   1.000
_cell.length_c   1.000
_cell.angle_alpha   90.00
_cell.angle_beta   90.00
_cell.angle_gamma   90.00
#
_symmetry.space_group_name_H-M   'P 1'
#
loop_
_entity.id
_entity.type
_entity.pdbx_description
1 polymer ?
#
loop_
_entity_poly.entity_id
_entity_poly.type
_entity_poly.pdbx_seq_one_letter_code
_entity_poly.pdbx_strand_id
1 'polypeptide(L)'
;MKKTVILAALLLALISALSACAPSEKNIVPVGGETPAPDAMQTNQPYQIGEDVYYAIKLEHTAIYYPDGADEASAEYVLEYTAPVFTGGGSMSSSMNEAVALYIDELMLRVNDERLPFADRAEGEPAPKTLVTCVVSESRGYINVIFDESVSFSGGEELYRRALVFDREGTERGLAYVSGCYEPAPLVAQRIFDIINASPSEYYTDIELSDIISEIDLFSGYCVMPNGFRVFMPAGAVAPEAKGVVEFEIDSGVLMPPFVGDMISTQAYEELRPILNDLCTACVIRYESFEGAMSAYAATEFMARRMLGSDYDLGGDYITVPKADFEAVYASLIAEGDFPGIDELAHDMRLDSGAYVISRKFLTYVYSISFESAELHDDGTLVLSGSLMYGAPGDASASFVSGVTVTLSPWEDSPCGYRIVSFIMM
;
A
#
# COMPACT_ATOMS: atom_id res chain seq x y z
N MET A 1 53.89 25.18 10.62
CA MET A 1 53.03 24.46 11.59
C MET A 1 51.54 24.84 11.60
N LYS A 2 51.11 26.08 11.33
CA LYS A 2 49.67 26.47 11.35
C LYS A 2 48.83 25.92 10.18
N LYS A 3 49.41 25.69 9.00
CA LYS A 3 48.67 25.14 7.84
C LYS A 3 48.33 23.64 7.96
N THR A 4 49.18 22.86 8.64
CA THR A 4 48.97 21.43 8.81
C THR A 4 47.87 21.11 9.83
N VAL A 5 47.68 21.96 10.84
CA VAL A 5 46.64 21.80 11.85
C VAL A 5 45.25 22.11 11.28
N ILE A 6 45.16 23.09 10.36
CA ILE A 6 43.89 23.46 9.72
C ILE A 6 43.44 22.35 8.77
N LEU A 7 44.36 21.71 8.06
CA LEU A 7 44.03 20.58 7.15
C LEU A 7 43.55 19.35 7.91
N ALA A 8 44.14 19.07 9.07
CA ALA A 8 43.71 17.96 9.93
C ALA A 8 42.31 18.20 10.55
N ALA A 9 42.02 19.44 10.95
CA ALA A 9 40.72 19.81 11.47
C ALA A 9 39.62 19.76 10.41
N LEU A 10 39.92 20.15 9.18
CA LEU A 10 39.00 20.02 8.03
C LEU A 10 38.75 18.56 7.65
N LEU A 11 39.76 17.71 7.70
CA LEU A 11 39.60 16.25 7.42
C LEU A 11 38.75 15.58 8.51
N LEU A 12 38.94 15.94 9.79
CA LEU A 12 38.11 15.42 10.89
C LEU A 12 36.65 15.90 10.78
N ALA A 13 36.42 17.15 10.37
CA ALA A 13 35.07 17.66 10.13
C ALA A 13 34.37 16.99 8.94
N LEU A 14 35.14 16.66 7.88
CA LEU A 14 34.58 15.90 6.73
C LEU A 14 34.23 14.45 7.10
N ILE A 15 35.05 13.80 7.92
CA ILE A 15 34.77 12.43 8.40
C ILE A 15 33.55 12.43 9.35
N SER A 16 33.37 13.45 10.17
CA SER A 16 32.18 13.59 11.02
C SER A 16 30.90 13.89 10.24
N ALA A 17 31.00 14.65 9.13
CA ALA A 17 29.87 14.92 8.26
C ALA A 17 29.46 13.70 7.42
N LEU A 18 30.43 12.87 7.01
CA LEU A 18 30.16 11.60 6.32
C LEU A 18 29.58 10.52 7.24
N SER A 19 29.88 10.59 8.55
CA SER A 19 29.26 9.68 9.54
C SER A 19 27.82 10.07 9.91
N ALA A 20 27.40 11.32 9.66
CA ALA A 20 26.04 11.79 9.90
C ALA A 20 25.07 11.48 8.72
N CYS A 21 25.62 11.06 7.57
CA CYS A 21 24.87 10.59 6.40
C CYS A 21 25.01 9.08 6.20
N ALA A 22 25.34 8.31 7.23
CA ALA A 22 25.11 6.87 7.16
C ALA A 22 23.59 6.67 7.08
N PRO A 23 23.07 5.97 6.03
CA PRO A 23 21.69 5.58 6.05
C PRO A 23 21.44 4.81 7.34
N SER A 24 20.34 5.10 8.02
CA SER A 24 19.90 4.32 9.18
C SER A 24 20.02 2.84 8.77
N GLU A 25 20.73 2.06 9.58
CA GLU A 25 20.85 0.62 9.34
C GLU A 25 19.43 0.08 9.12
N LYS A 26 19.11 -0.18 7.85
CA LYS A 26 17.92 -0.91 7.49
C LYS A 26 18.07 -2.26 8.19
N ASN A 27 17.11 -2.66 8.99
CA ASN A 27 16.95 -4.02 9.45
C ASN A 27 16.59 -4.90 8.22
N ILE A 28 17.54 -5.00 7.30
CA ILE A 28 17.52 -6.02 6.27
C ILE A 28 18.00 -7.27 7.01
N VAL A 29 17.07 -8.12 7.36
CA VAL A 29 17.43 -9.49 7.74
C VAL A 29 18.04 -10.11 6.49
N PRO A 30 19.34 -10.42 6.45
CA PRO A 30 19.93 -11.04 5.28
C PRO A 30 19.25 -12.40 5.11
N VAL A 31 18.75 -12.67 3.93
CA VAL A 31 18.39 -14.03 3.55
C VAL A 31 19.69 -14.86 3.64
N GLY A 32 19.75 -15.79 4.59
CA GLY A 32 20.96 -16.60 4.87
C GLY A 32 21.74 -16.23 6.15
N GLY A 33 21.24 -15.32 7.00
CA GLY A 33 21.80 -15.04 8.32
C GLY A 33 21.03 -15.78 9.42
N GLU A 34 21.71 -16.14 10.49
CA GLU A 34 21.14 -16.83 11.67
C GLU A 34 19.79 -16.21 12.05
N THR A 35 18.75 -17.03 12.09
CA THR A 35 17.41 -16.66 12.54
C THR A 35 17.50 -15.95 13.88
N PRO A 36 17.03 -14.69 14.04
CA PRO A 36 16.99 -14.06 15.35
C PRO A 36 16.19 -14.96 16.30
N ALA A 37 16.67 -15.13 17.51
CA ALA A 37 15.97 -15.93 18.51
C ALA A 37 14.51 -15.48 18.63
N PRO A 38 13.53 -16.41 18.75
CA PRO A 38 12.10 -16.11 18.77
C PRO A 38 11.67 -15.03 19.78
N ASP A 39 12.44 -14.83 20.85
CA ASP A 39 12.17 -13.87 21.90
C ASP A 39 12.46 -12.41 21.51
N ALA A 40 13.22 -12.15 20.42
CA ALA A 40 13.56 -10.78 19.99
C ALA A 40 12.45 -10.10 19.18
N MET A 41 11.42 -10.83 18.72
CA MET A 41 10.32 -10.34 17.87
C MET A 41 8.99 -10.17 18.61
N GLN A 42 8.92 -10.38 19.91
CA GLN A 42 7.70 -10.17 20.70
C GLN A 42 7.55 -8.70 21.08
N THR A 43 7.17 -7.86 20.13
CA THR A 43 6.69 -6.53 20.48
C THR A 43 5.16 -6.58 20.63
N ASN A 44 4.68 -6.84 21.84
CA ASN A 44 3.30 -6.53 22.25
C ASN A 44 3.10 -5.00 22.37
N GLN A 45 3.68 -4.23 21.47
CA GLN A 45 3.49 -2.77 21.46
C GLN A 45 2.28 -2.47 20.59
N PRO A 46 1.32 -1.66 21.08
CA PRO A 46 0.24 -1.18 20.22
C PRO A 46 0.83 -0.30 19.12
N TYR A 47 0.52 -0.62 17.88
CA TYR A 47 0.77 0.25 16.73
C TYR A 47 -0.39 1.24 16.63
N GLN A 48 -0.07 2.48 16.33
CA GLN A 48 -1.05 3.53 16.19
C GLN A 48 -1.12 3.94 14.72
N ILE A 49 -2.32 3.81 14.13
CA ILE A 49 -2.62 4.39 12.81
C ILE A 49 -3.46 5.63 13.07
N GLY A 50 -2.88 6.82 12.84
CA GLY A 50 -3.51 8.06 13.28
C GLY A 50 -3.44 8.21 14.81
N GLU A 51 -4.15 9.18 15.38
CA GLU A 51 -4.07 9.45 16.81
C GLU A 51 -4.89 8.48 17.69
N ASP A 52 -5.86 7.74 17.13
CA ASP A 52 -6.87 7.02 17.91
C ASP A 52 -7.14 5.55 17.53
N VAL A 53 -6.57 5.02 16.45
CA VAL A 53 -6.77 3.61 16.08
C VAL A 53 -5.58 2.78 16.51
N TYR A 54 -5.78 1.97 17.55
CA TYR A 54 -4.76 1.07 18.06
C TYR A 54 -5.04 -0.36 17.62
N TYR A 55 -4.08 -0.98 16.97
CA TYR A 55 -4.01 -2.41 16.79
C TYR A 55 -2.72 -2.94 17.40
N ALA A 56 -2.77 -4.16 17.92
CA ALA A 56 -1.59 -4.83 18.41
C ALA A 56 -1.28 -6.01 17.48
N ILE A 57 0.00 -6.24 17.23
CA ILE A 57 0.50 -7.34 16.44
C ILE A 57 1.16 -8.33 17.37
N LYS A 58 0.75 -9.60 17.28
CA LYS A 58 1.43 -10.73 17.88
C LYS A 58 1.93 -11.63 16.75
N LEU A 59 3.20 -11.95 16.72
CA LEU A 59 3.72 -12.95 15.81
C LEU A 59 3.53 -14.34 16.45
N GLU A 60 2.85 -15.22 15.72
CA GLU A 60 2.63 -16.60 16.14
C GLU A 60 3.43 -17.57 15.27
N HIS A 61 4.20 -18.44 15.92
CA HIS A 61 5.00 -19.44 15.25
C HIS A 61 4.27 -20.80 15.28
N THR A 62 4.26 -21.49 14.15
CA THR A 62 3.65 -22.81 13.98
C THR A 62 4.61 -23.73 13.24
N ALA A 63 4.73 -24.97 13.70
CA ALA A 63 5.44 -26.04 13.01
C ALA A 63 4.47 -27.21 12.74
N ILE A 64 4.45 -27.68 11.49
CA ILE A 64 3.64 -28.81 11.03
C ILE A 64 4.58 -29.87 10.47
N TYR A 65 4.44 -31.07 10.94
CA TYR A 65 5.23 -32.23 10.53
C TYR A 65 4.38 -33.16 9.69
N TYR A 66 4.89 -33.57 8.55
CA TYR A 66 4.22 -34.50 7.63
C TYR A 66 4.91 -35.85 7.61
N PRO A 67 4.15 -37.00 7.52
CA PRO A 67 2.68 -37.06 7.57
C PRO A 67 2.11 -36.75 8.97
N ASP A 68 0.79 -36.60 9.03
CA ASP A 68 0.09 -36.34 10.29
C ASP A 68 0.52 -37.31 11.42
N GLY A 69 0.87 -36.72 12.56
CA GLY A 69 1.34 -37.47 13.74
C GLY A 69 2.85 -37.76 13.75
N ALA A 70 3.58 -37.30 12.72
CA ALA A 70 5.05 -37.30 12.77
C ALA A 70 5.57 -36.29 13.79
N ASP A 71 6.79 -36.48 14.25
CA ASP A 71 7.58 -35.52 15.01
C ASP A 71 8.80 -35.08 14.18
N GLU A 72 9.60 -34.17 14.71
CA GLU A 72 10.79 -33.65 14.02
C GLU A 72 11.75 -34.75 13.52
N ALA A 73 11.85 -35.86 14.25
CA ALA A 73 12.75 -36.97 13.92
C ALA A 73 12.19 -37.85 12.81
N SER A 74 10.87 -38.04 12.78
CA SER A 74 10.15 -38.94 11.86
C SER A 74 9.51 -38.26 10.69
N ALA A 75 9.53 -36.89 10.62
CA ALA A 75 8.93 -36.13 9.54
C ALA A 75 9.57 -36.43 8.19
N GLU A 76 8.77 -36.59 7.16
CA GLU A 76 9.17 -36.62 5.76
C GLU A 76 9.29 -35.23 5.16
N TYR A 77 8.52 -34.28 5.70
CA TYR A 77 8.54 -32.85 5.36
C TYR A 77 8.17 -32.00 6.58
N VAL A 78 8.71 -30.78 6.65
CA VAL A 78 8.42 -29.83 7.72
C VAL A 78 7.96 -28.51 7.14
N LEU A 79 6.83 -27.99 7.59
CA LEU A 79 6.37 -26.62 7.35
C LEU A 79 6.48 -25.84 8.66
N GLU A 80 7.33 -24.84 8.68
CA GLU A 80 7.40 -23.88 9.77
C GLU A 80 7.04 -22.49 9.26
N TYR A 81 6.14 -21.81 9.94
CA TYR A 81 5.81 -20.43 9.59
C TYR A 81 5.59 -19.54 10.80
N THR A 82 5.89 -18.26 10.63
CA THR A 82 5.55 -17.19 11.54
C THR A 82 4.55 -16.28 10.84
N ALA A 83 3.39 -16.05 11.47
CA ALA A 83 2.34 -15.20 10.93
C ALA A 83 1.89 -14.15 11.95
N PRO A 84 1.49 -12.94 11.52
CA PRO A 84 0.97 -11.92 12.41
C PRO A 84 -0.49 -12.23 12.77
N VAL A 85 -0.85 -11.96 14.01
CA VAL A 85 -2.24 -11.90 14.48
C VAL A 85 -2.51 -10.48 14.93
N PHE A 86 -3.46 -9.83 14.27
CA PHE A 86 -3.88 -8.48 14.56
C PHE A 86 -5.01 -8.48 15.58
N THR A 87 -4.92 -7.65 16.61
CA THR A 87 -5.93 -7.51 17.66
C THR A 87 -6.21 -6.04 17.95
N GLY A 88 -7.43 -5.70 18.35
CA GLY A 88 -7.88 -4.31 18.41
C GLY A 88 -8.41 -3.85 17.03
N GLY A 89 -8.70 -2.57 16.85
CA GLY A 89 -9.07 -2.02 15.54
C GLY A 89 -10.37 -2.55 14.90
N GLY A 90 -11.18 -3.30 15.63
CA GLY A 90 -12.50 -3.77 15.16
C GLY A 90 -12.46 -4.61 13.88
N SER A 91 -13.22 -4.20 12.85
CA SER A 91 -13.33 -4.90 11.56
C SER A 91 -12.02 -4.94 10.77
N MET A 92 -11.16 -3.93 10.94
CA MET A 92 -9.85 -3.85 10.29
C MET A 92 -8.98 -5.07 10.63
N SER A 93 -8.82 -5.38 11.92
CA SER A 93 -8.04 -6.54 12.35
C SER A 93 -8.66 -7.87 11.87
N SER A 94 -9.98 -7.97 11.79
CA SER A 94 -10.65 -9.16 11.25
C SER A 94 -10.32 -9.36 9.77
N SER A 95 -10.40 -8.32 8.96
CA SER A 95 -10.07 -8.40 7.51
C SER A 95 -8.61 -8.75 7.28
N MET A 96 -7.69 -8.13 8.02
CA MET A 96 -6.26 -8.45 7.92
C MET A 96 -5.96 -9.90 8.33
N ASN A 97 -6.57 -10.38 9.42
CA ASN A 97 -6.40 -11.77 9.86
C ASN A 97 -6.98 -12.77 8.84
N GLU A 98 -8.10 -12.44 8.19
CA GLU A 98 -8.68 -13.26 7.12
C GLU A 98 -7.73 -13.38 5.92
N ALA A 99 -7.14 -12.26 5.47
CA ALA A 99 -6.16 -12.28 4.38
C ALA A 99 -4.89 -13.06 4.73
N VAL A 100 -4.39 -12.92 5.97
CA VAL A 100 -3.26 -13.72 6.47
C VAL A 100 -3.61 -15.20 6.50
N ALA A 101 -4.82 -15.57 6.97
CA ALA A 101 -5.28 -16.96 6.98
C ALA A 101 -5.36 -17.54 5.57
N LEU A 102 -5.88 -16.78 4.59
CA LEU A 102 -5.91 -17.19 3.18
C LEU A 102 -4.50 -17.47 2.63
N TYR A 103 -3.54 -16.59 2.91
CA TYR A 103 -2.14 -16.82 2.53
C TYR A 103 -1.59 -18.13 3.13
N ILE A 104 -1.85 -18.40 4.42
CA ILE A 104 -1.41 -19.63 5.08
C ILE A 104 -2.11 -20.87 4.49
N ASP A 105 -3.40 -20.78 4.18
CA ASP A 105 -4.13 -21.88 3.54
C ASP A 105 -3.55 -22.19 2.14
N GLU A 106 -3.25 -21.16 1.33
CA GLU A 106 -2.55 -21.32 0.04
C GLU A 106 -1.15 -21.93 0.21
N LEU A 107 -0.39 -21.51 1.23
CA LEU A 107 0.91 -22.09 1.55
C LEU A 107 0.79 -23.57 1.87
N MET A 108 -0.19 -23.95 2.69
CA MET A 108 -0.44 -25.37 3.05
C MET A 108 -0.85 -26.18 1.82
N LEU A 109 -1.64 -25.64 0.90
CA LEU A 109 -1.98 -26.29 -0.37
C LEU A 109 -0.72 -26.50 -1.23
N ARG A 110 0.13 -25.48 -1.39
CA ARG A 110 1.40 -25.63 -2.14
C ARG A 110 2.30 -26.71 -1.53
N VAL A 111 2.40 -26.77 -0.20
CA VAL A 111 3.18 -27.81 0.47
C VAL A 111 2.61 -29.20 0.18
N ASN A 112 1.29 -29.38 0.30
CA ASN A 112 0.65 -30.66 0.11
C ASN A 112 0.70 -31.15 -1.35
N ASP A 113 0.45 -30.26 -2.31
CA ASP A 113 0.23 -30.63 -3.71
C ASP A 113 1.51 -30.58 -4.53
N GLU A 114 2.44 -29.68 -4.22
CA GLU A 114 3.60 -29.39 -5.06
C GLU A 114 4.92 -29.82 -4.44
N ARG A 115 5.04 -29.89 -3.10
CA ARG A 115 6.32 -30.13 -2.41
C ARG A 115 6.40 -31.50 -1.77
N LEU A 116 5.42 -31.83 -0.96
CA LEU A 116 5.38 -33.12 -0.25
C LEU A 116 5.46 -34.35 -1.19
N PRO A 117 4.78 -34.37 -2.36
CA PRO A 117 4.90 -35.50 -3.29
C PRO A 117 6.31 -35.70 -3.89
N PHE A 118 7.14 -34.64 -3.88
CA PHE A 118 8.49 -34.64 -4.39
C PHE A 118 9.55 -34.57 -3.29
N ALA A 119 9.15 -34.62 -2.04
CA ALA A 119 10.05 -34.66 -0.90
C ALA A 119 10.82 -35.98 -0.91
N ASP A 120 12.07 -35.92 -1.30
CA ASP A 120 13.00 -37.07 -1.26
C ASP A 120 14.02 -36.82 -0.15
N ARG A 121 14.06 -37.74 0.80
CA ARG A 121 14.97 -37.69 1.94
C ARG A 121 15.90 -38.88 1.91
N ALA A 122 17.18 -38.62 1.72
CA ALA A 122 18.18 -39.65 1.88
C ALA A 122 18.31 -40.06 3.35
N GLU A 123 18.71 -41.32 3.57
CA GLU A 123 18.87 -41.83 4.93
C GLU A 123 19.93 -41.04 5.71
N GLY A 124 19.52 -40.43 6.83
CA GLY A 124 20.38 -39.61 7.68
C GLY A 124 20.44 -38.11 7.31
N GLU A 125 19.73 -37.66 6.25
CA GLU A 125 19.58 -36.25 5.95
C GLU A 125 18.39 -35.64 6.74
N PRO A 126 18.41 -34.32 7.02
CA PRO A 126 17.25 -33.64 7.58
C PRO A 126 16.08 -33.69 6.60
N ALA A 127 14.85 -33.63 7.11
CA ALA A 127 13.66 -33.54 6.27
C ALA A 127 13.68 -32.26 5.44
N PRO A 128 13.25 -32.29 4.16
CA PRO A 128 12.96 -31.10 3.40
C PRO A 128 12.02 -30.18 4.17
N LYS A 129 12.23 -28.87 4.02
CA LYS A 129 11.56 -27.90 4.87
C LYS A 129 11.12 -26.66 4.10
N THR A 130 9.91 -26.18 4.40
CA THR A 130 9.52 -24.81 4.14
C THR A 130 9.60 -24.02 5.43
N LEU A 131 10.35 -22.94 5.43
CA LEU A 131 10.40 -21.95 6.49
C LEU A 131 9.84 -20.62 6.00
N VAL A 132 8.82 -20.09 6.68
CA VAL A 132 8.27 -18.77 6.38
C VAL A 132 8.48 -17.85 7.57
N THR A 133 9.16 -16.74 7.33
CA THR A 133 9.31 -15.66 8.30
C THR A 133 8.46 -14.47 7.86
N CYS A 134 8.08 -13.62 8.84
CA CYS A 134 7.20 -12.50 8.60
C CYS A 134 7.76 -11.20 9.19
N VAL A 135 7.67 -10.13 8.43
CA VAL A 135 7.97 -8.76 8.87
C VAL A 135 6.73 -7.90 8.66
N VAL A 136 6.34 -7.13 9.67
CA VAL A 136 5.25 -6.16 9.57
C VAL A 136 5.83 -4.76 9.70
N SER A 137 5.43 -3.86 8.79
CA SER A 137 5.84 -2.46 8.79
C SER A 137 4.70 -1.55 8.37
N GLU A 138 4.72 -0.30 8.79
CA GLU A 138 3.79 0.73 8.34
C GLU A 138 4.51 1.77 7.48
N SER A 139 3.89 2.19 6.41
CA SER A 139 4.38 3.26 5.56
C SER A 139 3.23 3.96 4.85
N ARG A 140 3.19 5.30 4.92
CA ARG A 140 2.20 6.15 4.22
C ARG A 140 0.74 5.76 4.51
N GLY A 141 0.46 5.26 5.73
CA GLY A 141 -0.87 4.80 6.13
C GLY A 141 -1.26 3.44 5.59
N TYR A 142 -0.31 2.68 5.03
CA TYR A 142 -0.46 1.29 4.64
C TYR A 142 0.32 0.39 5.58
N ILE A 143 -0.23 -0.79 5.86
CA ILE A 143 0.44 -1.84 6.61
C ILE A 143 0.96 -2.86 5.61
N ASN A 144 2.27 -3.10 5.64
CA ASN A 144 2.92 -4.14 4.85
C ASN A 144 3.16 -5.36 5.74
N VAL A 145 2.70 -6.52 5.32
CA VAL A 145 3.06 -7.82 5.88
C VAL A 145 3.87 -8.56 4.84
N ILE A 146 5.17 -8.71 5.08
CA ILE A 146 6.10 -9.33 4.12
C ILE A 146 6.42 -10.71 4.64
N PHE A 147 6.19 -11.74 3.82
CA PHE A 147 6.56 -13.11 4.07
C PHE A 147 7.77 -13.49 3.23
N ASP A 148 8.83 -13.91 3.89
CA ASP A 148 10.01 -14.54 3.28
C ASP A 148 9.90 -16.05 3.45
N GLU A 149 9.86 -16.76 2.33
CA GLU A 149 9.70 -18.19 2.26
C GLU A 149 10.97 -18.82 1.71
N SER A 150 11.57 -19.74 2.48
CA SER A 150 12.72 -20.55 2.10
C SER A 150 12.27 -22.00 2.04
N VAL A 151 12.53 -22.64 0.90
CA VAL A 151 12.23 -24.06 0.66
C VAL A 151 13.51 -24.81 0.50
N SER A 152 13.91 -25.57 1.50
CA SER A 152 15.13 -26.39 1.49
C SER A 152 14.85 -27.84 1.15
N PHE A 153 15.64 -28.40 0.25
CA PHE A 153 15.60 -29.78 -0.20
C PHE A 153 17.03 -30.32 -0.43
N SER A 154 17.18 -31.61 -0.68
CA SER A 154 18.51 -32.25 -0.83
C SER A 154 19.38 -31.65 -1.96
N GLY A 155 18.79 -30.93 -2.91
CA GLY A 155 19.46 -30.31 -4.05
C GLY A 155 19.80 -28.83 -3.91
N GLY A 156 19.27 -28.14 -2.88
CA GLY A 156 19.45 -26.71 -2.72
C GLY A 156 18.39 -26.02 -1.88
N GLU A 157 18.25 -24.74 -2.09
CA GLU A 157 17.27 -23.88 -1.44
C GLU A 157 16.63 -22.96 -2.48
N GLU A 158 15.31 -22.81 -2.40
CA GLU A 158 14.54 -21.86 -3.21
C GLU A 158 14.00 -20.77 -2.30
N LEU A 159 14.00 -19.53 -2.79
CA LEU A 159 13.60 -18.35 -2.03
C LEU A 159 12.46 -17.66 -2.74
N TYR A 160 11.40 -17.37 -1.97
CA TYR A 160 10.23 -16.63 -2.44
C TYR A 160 9.93 -15.50 -1.47
N ARG A 161 9.31 -14.43 -1.99
CA ARG A 161 8.80 -13.34 -1.16
C ARG A 161 7.44 -12.89 -1.66
N ARG A 162 6.52 -12.72 -0.71
CA ARG A 162 5.21 -12.13 -0.94
C ARG A 162 4.92 -11.08 0.11
N ALA A 163 4.12 -10.09 -0.26
CA ALA A 163 3.62 -9.11 0.68
C ALA A 163 2.10 -8.99 0.58
N LEU A 164 1.45 -8.77 1.72
CA LEU A 164 0.08 -8.30 1.80
C LEU A 164 0.14 -6.83 2.21
N VAL A 165 -0.46 -5.96 1.42
CA VAL A 165 -0.48 -4.53 1.67
C VAL A 165 -1.91 -4.12 2.02
N PHE A 166 -2.11 -3.63 3.23
CA PHE A 166 -3.43 -3.24 3.74
C PHE A 166 -3.55 -1.73 3.85
N ASP A 167 -4.72 -1.22 3.50
CA ASP A 167 -5.09 0.17 3.79
C ASP A 167 -5.53 0.34 5.26
N ARG A 168 -5.96 1.56 5.62
CA ARG A 168 -6.42 1.91 6.98
C ARG A 168 -7.69 1.17 7.40
N GLU A 169 -8.43 0.59 6.47
CA GLU A 169 -9.63 -0.21 6.73
C GLU A 169 -9.31 -1.69 6.88
N GLY A 170 -8.05 -2.07 6.69
CA GLY A 170 -7.58 -3.45 6.74
C GLY A 170 -7.90 -4.24 5.46
N THR A 171 -8.23 -3.53 4.37
CA THR A 171 -8.47 -4.17 3.07
C THR A 171 -7.14 -4.32 2.33
N GLU A 172 -6.88 -5.52 1.83
CA GLU A 172 -5.72 -5.79 0.98
C GLU A 172 -5.83 -5.03 -0.35
N ARG A 173 -4.73 -4.41 -0.78
CA ARG A 173 -4.68 -3.55 -1.96
C ARG A 173 -3.52 -3.92 -2.87
N GLY A 174 -3.78 -3.94 -4.18
CA GLY A 174 -2.74 -4.06 -5.20
C GLY A 174 -2.03 -2.74 -5.50
N LEU A 175 -0.87 -2.80 -6.16
CA LEU A 175 -0.02 -1.65 -6.49
C LEU A 175 -0.78 -0.58 -7.29
N ALA A 176 -1.65 -0.97 -8.21
CA ALA A 176 -2.46 -0.05 -9.00
C ALA A 176 -3.37 0.82 -8.11
N TYR A 177 -4.02 0.22 -7.11
CA TYR A 177 -4.86 0.95 -6.15
C TYR A 177 -4.01 1.92 -5.31
N VAL A 178 -2.91 1.43 -4.73
CA VAL A 178 -2.07 2.21 -3.83
C VAL A 178 -1.40 3.38 -4.56
N SER A 179 -0.92 3.16 -5.78
CA SER A 179 -0.32 4.22 -6.62
C SER A 179 -1.35 5.11 -7.31
N GLY A 180 -2.58 4.61 -7.54
CA GLY A 180 -3.60 5.26 -8.37
C GLY A 180 -3.28 5.22 -9.86
N CYS A 181 -2.32 4.43 -10.27
CA CYS A 181 -1.97 4.19 -11.66
C CYS A 181 -2.73 2.96 -12.17
N TYR A 182 -3.50 3.09 -13.26
CA TYR A 182 -4.28 1.97 -13.80
C TYR A 182 -3.42 0.87 -14.40
N GLU A 183 -2.32 1.23 -15.04
CA GLU A 183 -1.40 0.31 -15.70
C GLU A 183 0.02 0.49 -15.15
N PRO A 184 0.30 0.12 -13.88
CA PRO A 184 1.61 0.33 -13.28
C PRO A 184 2.68 -0.60 -13.85
N ALA A 185 2.32 -1.81 -14.35
CA ALA A 185 3.30 -2.80 -14.79
C ALA A 185 4.27 -2.30 -15.87
N PRO A 186 3.84 -1.64 -16.96
CA PRO A 186 4.77 -1.12 -17.96
C PRO A 186 5.73 -0.06 -17.41
N LEU A 187 5.24 0.82 -16.53
CA LEU A 187 6.05 1.89 -15.93
C LEU A 187 7.08 1.34 -14.95
N VAL A 188 6.66 0.41 -14.10
CA VAL A 188 7.55 -0.30 -13.17
C VAL A 188 8.60 -1.10 -13.95
N ALA A 189 8.17 -1.86 -14.96
CA ALA A 189 9.07 -2.66 -15.79
C ALA A 189 10.10 -1.79 -16.51
N GLN A 190 9.68 -0.65 -17.07
CA GLN A 190 10.61 0.28 -17.71
C GLN A 190 11.65 0.78 -16.70
N ARG A 191 11.23 1.13 -15.48
CA ARG A 191 12.15 1.58 -14.44
C ARG A 191 13.11 0.48 -14.00
N ILE A 192 12.64 -0.75 -13.84
CA ILE A 192 13.48 -1.91 -13.55
C ILE A 192 14.48 -2.15 -14.68
N PHE A 193 14.03 -2.09 -15.94
CA PHE A 193 14.88 -2.25 -17.12
C PHE A 193 15.99 -1.20 -17.18
N ASP A 194 15.68 0.06 -16.85
CA ASP A 194 16.67 1.14 -16.77
C ASP A 194 17.73 0.87 -15.69
N ILE A 195 17.31 0.36 -14.51
CA ILE A 195 18.23 -0.02 -13.42
C ILE A 195 19.14 -1.19 -13.84
N ILE A 196 18.56 -2.20 -14.47
CA ILE A 196 19.33 -3.36 -15.00
C ILE A 196 20.38 -2.89 -16.00
N ASN A 197 20.01 -2.07 -16.95
CA ASN A 197 20.92 -1.53 -17.96
C ASN A 197 22.03 -0.63 -17.37
N ALA A 198 21.75 0.03 -16.26
CA ALA A 198 22.75 0.83 -15.54
C ALA A 198 23.76 -0.03 -14.76
N SER A 199 23.44 -1.29 -14.46
CA SER A 199 24.28 -2.20 -13.66
C SER A 199 24.39 -3.60 -14.28
N PRO A 200 24.88 -3.72 -15.54
CA PRO A 200 24.86 -4.99 -16.31
C PRO A 200 25.71 -6.12 -15.70
N SER A 201 26.59 -5.81 -14.75
CA SER A 201 27.36 -6.84 -14.04
C SER A 201 26.57 -7.58 -12.96
N GLU A 202 25.41 -7.06 -12.58
CA GLU A 202 24.58 -7.61 -11.49
C GLU A 202 23.36 -8.37 -11.99
N TYR A 203 22.96 -8.15 -13.24
CA TYR A 203 21.71 -8.64 -13.84
C TYR A 203 21.98 -9.32 -15.19
N TYR A 204 20.97 -10.00 -15.71
CA TYR A 204 21.00 -10.52 -17.06
C TYR A 204 21.01 -9.37 -18.09
N THR A 205 21.83 -9.50 -19.12
CA THR A 205 22.01 -8.46 -20.16
C THR A 205 21.14 -8.66 -21.39
N ASP A 206 20.50 -9.80 -21.51
CA ASP A 206 19.66 -10.23 -22.64
C ASP A 206 18.16 -10.28 -22.29
N ILE A 207 17.78 -9.65 -21.19
CA ILE A 207 16.38 -9.56 -20.75
C ILE A 207 15.62 -8.50 -21.58
N GLU A 208 14.41 -8.82 -21.96
CA GLU A 208 13.51 -7.90 -22.66
C GLU A 208 12.50 -7.25 -21.67
N LEU A 209 11.96 -6.10 -22.04
CA LEU A 209 10.96 -5.41 -21.22
C LEU A 209 9.71 -6.26 -20.97
N SER A 210 9.29 -7.04 -21.99
CA SER A 210 8.18 -7.99 -21.91
C SER A 210 8.39 -9.08 -20.86
N ASP A 211 9.63 -9.53 -20.68
CA ASP A 211 9.97 -10.55 -19.69
C ASP A 211 9.79 -9.99 -18.28
N ILE A 212 10.26 -8.76 -18.05
CA ILE A 212 10.07 -8.06 -16.77
C ILE A 212 8.59 -7.85 -16.47
N ILE A 213 7.78 -7.42 -17.47
CA ILE A 213 6.33 -7.20 -17.30
C ILE A 213 5.65 -8.51 -16.86
N SER A 214 6.03 -9.65 -17.44
CA SER A 214 5.40 -10.94 -17.13
C SER A 214 5.68 -11.45 -15.72
N GLU A 215 6.78 -11.01 -15.10
CA GLU A 215 7.23 -11.43 -13.77
C GLU A 215 6.78 -10.49 -12.64
N ILE A 216 6.21 -9.31 -12.99
CA ILE A 216 5.73 -8.36 -11.97
C ILE A 216 4.40 -8.83 -11.40
N ASP A 217 4.40 -9.18 -10.12
CA ASP A 217 3.17 -9.39 -9.37
C ASP A 217 2.69 -8.05 -8.75
N LEU A 218 1.62 -7.51 -9.33
CA LEU A 218 1.03 -6.22 -8.89
C LEU A 218 0.25 -6.32 -7.58
N PHE A 219 0.01 -7.52 -7.06
CA PHE A 219 -0.79 -7.75 -5.87
C PHE A 219 0.07 -8.09 -4.66
N SER A 220 0.94 -9.08 -4.80
CA SER A 220 1.74 -9.58 -3.69
C SER A 220 3.26 -9.41 -3.88
N GLY A 221 3.70 -8.89 -5.03
CA GLY A 221 5.09 -8.68 -5.38
C GLY A 221 5.64 -7.29 -5.02
N TYR A 222 5.02 -6.57 -4.07
CA TYR A 222 5.49 -5.23 -3.70
C TYR A 222 5.19 -4.88 -2.24
N CYS A 223 5.87 -3.86 -1.72
CA CYS A 223 5.48 -3.19 -0.48
C CYS A 223 5.62 -1.67 -0.60
N VAL A 224 4.87 -0.94 0.24
CA VAL A 224 4.88 0.53 0.29
C VAL A 224 6.08 1.01 1.08
N MET A 225 6.81 1.97 0.53
CA MET A 225 7.96 2.63 1.13
C MET A 225 7.64 4.12 1.36
N PRO A 226 8.39 4.84 2.22
CA PRO A 226 8.16 6.26 2.48
C PRO A 226 8.15 7.14 1.21
N ASN A 227 8.98 6.81 0.21
CA ASN A 227 9.14 7.60 -1.00
C ASN A 227 8.67 6.87 -2.28
N GLY A 228 7.92 5.77 -2.13
CA GLY A 228 7.50 4.98 -3.30
C GLY A 228 7.18 3.54 -2.95
N PHE A 229 7.72 2.63 -3.72
CA PHE A 229 7.42 1.20 -3.64
C PHE A 229 8.70 0.38 -3.72
N ARG A 230 8.71 -0.77 -3.09
CA ARG A 230 9.71 -1.79 -3.34
C ARG A 230 9.03 -2.94 -4.04
N VAL A 231 9.53 -3.30 -5.22
CA VAL A 231 8.99 -4.38 -6.05
C VAL A 231 9.92 -5.58 -5.96
N PHE A 232 9.36 -6.76 -5.79
CA PHE A 232 10.07 -8.02 -5.65
C PHE A 232 10.02 -8.77 -6.98
N MET A 233 11.19 -9.15 -7.48
CA MET A 233 11.31 -10.01 -8.66
C MET A 233 11.75 -11.40 -8.20
N PRO A 234 11.13 -12.48 -8.74
CA PRO A 234 11.48 -13.84 -8.38
C PRO A 234 12.97 -14.15 -8.62
N ALA A 235 13.49 -15.12 -7.87
CA ALA A 235 14.82 -15.66 -8.11
C ALA A 235 14.94 -16.17 -9.55
N GLY A 236 16.03 -15.83 -10.23
CA GLY A 236 16.26 -16.22 -11.62
C GLY A 236 15.53 -15.38 -12.68
N ALA A 237 14.58 -14.50 -12.31
CA ALA A 237 13.82 -13.69 -13.28
C ALA A 237 14.70 -12.63 -13.98
N VAL A 238 15.47 -11.87 -13.21
CA VAL A 238 16.29 -10.75 -13.73
C VAL A 238 17.77 -10.87 -13.42
N ALA A 239 18.15 -11.81 -12.57
CA ALA A 239 19.52 -12.07 -12.13
C ALA A 239 19.72 -13.56 -11.88
N PRO A 240 20.98 -14.06 -11.75
CA PRO A 240 21.22 -15.46 -11.43
C PRO A 240 20.44 -15.92 -10.19
N GLU A 241 19.88 -17.12 -10.25
CA GLU A 241 19.05 -17.73 -9.19
C GLU A 241 19.72 -17.69 -7.81
N ALA A 242 21.04 -17.87 -7.76
CA ALA A 242 21.82 -17.77 -6.54
C ALA A 242 21.77 -16.39 -5.85
N LYS A 243 21.26 -15.34 -6.54
CA LYS A 243 21.02 -14.02 -5.96
C LYS A 243 19.72 -13.97 -5.13
N GLY A 244 18.88 -14.99 -5.28
CA GLY A 244 17.57 -15.04 -4.63
C GLY A 244 16.58 -14.02 -5.18
N VAL A 245 15.61 -13.62 -4.37
CA VAL A 245 14.64 -12.57 -4.70
C VAL A 245 15.35 -11.23 -4.85
N VAL A 246 15.11 -10.55 -5.96
CA VAL A 246 15.72 -9.25 -6.25
C VAL A 246 14.71 -8.14 -5.95
N GLU A 247 15.17 -7.10 -5.25
CA GLU A 247 14.35 -5.96 -4.85
C GLU A 247 14.70 -4.71 -5.66
N PHE A 248 13.68 -4.00 -6.16
CA PHE A 248 13.83 -2.73 -6.84
C PHE A 248 13.06 -1.63 -6.11
N GLU A 249 13.74 -0.53 -5.78
CA GLU A 249 13.09 0.66 -5.25
C GLU A 249 12.58 1.52 -6.42
N ILE A 250 11.27 1.71 -6.47
CA ILE A 250 10.55 2.49 -7.46
C ILE A 250 10.02 3.75 -6.78
N ASP A 251 10.50 4.91 -7.20
CA ASP A 251 9.98 6.19 -6.72
C ASP A 251 8.51 6.37 -7.10
N SER A 252 7.69 6.92 -6.21
CA SER A 252 6.26 7.14 -6.47
C SER A 252 6.01 8.02 -7.70
N GLY A 253 6.93 8.94 -8.00
CA GLY A 253 6.85 9.79 -9.18
C GLY A 253 6.82 9.02 -10.50
N VAL A 254 7.37 7.80 -10.56
CA VAL A 254 7.31 6.92 -11.75
C VAL A 254 5.87 6.54 -12.11
N LEU A 255 4.99 6.41 -11.09
CA LEU A 255 3.60 5.98 -11.24
C LEU A 255 2.59 7.14 -11.22
N MET A 256 3.08 8.37 -11.17
CA MET A 256 2.24 9.57 -11.21
C MET A 256 1.91 9.98 -12.65
N PRO A 257 0.78 10.66 -12.88
CA PRO A 257 0.52 11.29 -14.15
C PRO A 257 1.65 12.29 -14.52
N PRO A 258 1.97 12.45 -15.81
CA PRO A 258 3.14 13.22 -16.26
C PRO A 258 3.11 14.71 -15.89
N PHE A 259 1.96 15.26 -15.54
CA PHE A 259 1.81 16.64 -15.07
C PHE A 259 2.07 16.81 -13.56
N VAL A 260 2.17 15.72 -12.82
CA VAL A 260 2.52 15.77 -11.38
C VAL A 260 4.01 16.05 -11.25
N GLY A 261 4.34 16.99 -10.40
CA GLY A 261 5.69 17.53 -10.27
C GLY A 261 5.87 18.88 -10.97
N ASP A 262 5.30 19.04 -12.17
CA ASP A 262 5.36 20.31 -12.92
C ASP A 262 4.23 21.27 -12.54
N MET A 263 3.00 20.77 -12.37
CA MET A 263 1.80 21.59 -12.10
C MET A 263 1.28 21.41 -10.66
N ILE A 264 1.43 20.23 -10.09
CA ILE A 264 1.03 19.92 -8.72
C ILE A 264 2.13 19.08 -8.05
N SER A 265 2.48 19.37 -6.80
CA SER A 265 3.48 18.56 -6.10
C SER A 265 2.99 17.12 -5.88
N THR A 266 3.92 16.16 -5.85
CA THR A 266 3.62 14.75 -5.59
C THR A 266 2.80 14.57 -4.32
N GLN A 267 3.20 15.25 -3.23
CA GLN A 267 2.48 15.19 -1.95
C GLN A 267 1.04 15.71 -2.09
N ALA A 268 0.85 16.88 -2.69
CA ALA A 268 -0.50 17.44 -2.88
C ALA A 268 -1.39 16.54 -3.75
N TYR A 269 -0.83 15.90 -4.77
CA TYR A 269 -1.57 14.95 -5.60
C TYR A 269 -1.94 13.67 -4.83
N GLU A 270 -1.05 13.14 -4.01
CA GLU A 270 -1.33 11.97 -3.17
C GLU A 270 -2.46 12.24 -2.16
N GLU A 271 -2.50 13.44 -1.58
CA GLU A 271 -3.58 13.86 -0.68
C GLU A 271 -4.89 14.15 -1.41
N LEU A 272 -4.81 14.71 -2.63
CA LEU A 272 -5.97 15.07 -3.45
C LEU A 272 -6.68 13.84 -4.03
N ARG A 273 -5.94 12.84 -4.47
CA ARG A 273 -6.47 11.66 -5.17
C ARG A 273 -7.57 10.91 -4.39
N PRO A 274 -7.39 10.53 -3.10
CA PRO A 274 -8.47 9.89 -2.34
C PRO A 274 -9.69 10.79 -2.17
N ILE A 275 -9.49 12.12 -2.06
CA ILE A 275 -10.59 13.08 -1.99
C ILE A 275 -11.41 13.03 -3.29
N LEU A 276 -10.75 13.02 -4.44
CA LEU A 276 -11.42 12.98 -5.74
C LEU A 276 -12.09 11.62 -6.01
N ASN A 277 -11.55 10.51 -5.53
CA ASN A 277 -12.19 9.21 -5.64
C ASN A 277 -13.48 9.12 -4.80
N ASP A 278 -13.47 9.66 -3.59
CA ASP A 278 -14.68 9.76 -2.76
C ASP A 278 -15.74 10.65 -3.40
N LEU A 279 -15.32 11.81 -3.94
CA LEU A 279 -16.19 12.72 -4.66
C LEU A 279 -16.82 12.07 -5.89
N CYS A 280 -15.97 11.41 -6.69
CA CYS A 280 -16.38 10.68 -7.87
C CYS A 280 -17.46 9.65 -7.53
N THR A 281 -17.21 8.82 -6.53
CA THR A 281 -18.17 7.80 -6.10
C THR A 281 -19.49 8.44 -5.64
N ALA A 282 -19.43 9.54 -4.90
CA ALA A 282 -20.63 10.25 -4.43
C ALA A 282 -21.46 10.83 -5.59
N CYS A 283 -20.80 11.41 -6.59
CA CYS A 283 -21.49 12.04 -7.73
C CYS A 283 -22.05 11.01 -8.71
N VAL A 284 -21.34 9.92 -8.97
CA VAL A 284 -21.72 8.92 -10.00
C VAL A 284 -22.98 8.15 -9.63
N ILE A 285 -23.25 7.91 -8.35
CA ILE A 285 -24.43 7.16 -7.90
C ILE A 285 -25.73 7.75 -8.49
N ARG A 286 -25.78 9.06 -8.71
CA ARG A 286 -26.93 9.73 -9.36
C ARG A 286 -26.59 10.43 -10.66
N TYR A 287 -25.39 10.22 -11.21
CA TYR A 287 -24.90 10.95 -12.40
C TYR A 287 -24.96 12.47 -12.19
N GLU A 288 -24.58 12.94 -11.01
CA GLU A 288 -24.58 14.36 -10.69
C GLU A 288 -23.26 15.01 -11.08
N SER A 289 -23.33 16.09 -11.84
CA SER A 289 -22.25 17.06 -12.02
C SER A 289 -22.59 18.31 -11.22
N PHE A 290 -21.57 19.03 -10.74
CA PHE A 290 -21.79 20.33 -10.11
C PHE A 290 -20.74 21.36 -10.55
N GLU A 291 -21.16 22.61 -10.48
CA GLU A 291 -20.31 23.79 -10.63
C GLU A 291 -20.69 24.73 -9.48
N GLY A 292 -19.72 25.01 -8.59
CA GLY A 292 -19.96 25.69 -7.32
C GLY A 292 -20.51 24.79 -6.23
N ALA A 293 -21.81 24.85 -5.91
CA ALA A 293 -22.40 24.09 -4.81
C ALA A 293 -22.80 22.67 -5.19
N MET A 294 -22.51 21.71 -4.31
CA MET A 294 -22.97 20.33 -4.43
C MET A 294 -24.44 20.19 -4.03
N SER A 295 -25.14 19.18 -4.57
CA SER A 295 -26.43 18.76 -4.02
C SER A 295 -26.29 18.21 -2.60
N ALA A 296 -27.38 18.23 -1.82
CA ALA A 296 -27.38 17.64 -0.49
C ALA A 296 -27.06 16.13 -0.53
N TYR A 297 -27.51 15.42 -1.58
CA TYR A 297 -27.25 14.01 -1.76
C TYR A 297 -25.75 13.74 -1.97
N ALA A 298 -25.15 14.36 -2.97
CA ALA A 298 -23.73 14.16 -3.27
C ALA A 298 -22.84 14.62 -2.10
N ALA A 299 -23.18 15.74 -1.43
CA ALA A 299 -22.46 16.21 -0.26
C ALA A 299 -22.53 15.24 0.92
N THR A 300 -23.71 14.63 1.17
CA THR A 300 -23.89 13.62 2.24
C THR A 300 -23.05 12.38 1.96
N GLU A 301 -23.10 11.81 0.75
CA GLU A 301 -22.32 10.63 0.34
C GLU A 301 -20.81 10.92 0.36
N PHE A 302 -20.39 12.08 -0.16
CA PHE A 302 -18.99 12.49 -0.17
C PHE A 302 -18.43 12.59 1.25
N MET A 303 -19.10 13.32 2.11
CA MET A 303 -18.63 13.54 3.48
C MET A 303 -18.68 12.28 4.33
N ALA A 304 -19.69 11.41 4.13
CA ALA A 304 -19.70 10.11 4.80
C ALA A 304 -18.43 9.28 4.49
N ARG A 305 -18.02 9.25 3.23
CA ARG A 305 -16.78 8.56 2.80
C ARG A 305 -15.52 9.22 3.35
N ARG A 306 -15.46 10.56 3.36
CA ARG A 306 -14.35 11.32 3.92
C ARG A 306 -14.15 11.12 5.42
N MET A 307 -15.21 10.80 6.15
CA MET A 307 -15.12 10.52 7.59
C MET A 307 -14.64 9.09 7.88
N LEU A 308 -14.77 8.16 6.93
CA LEU A 308 -14.22 6.82 7.05
C LEU A 308 -12.67 6.88 7.08
N GLY A 309 -12.07 6.25 8.08
CA GLY A 309 -10.62 6.31 8.30
C GLY A 309 -10.08 7.67 8.76
N SER A 310 -10.95 8.63 9.15
CA SER A 310 -10.56 9.86 9.82
C SER A 310 -10.29 9.61 11.31
N ASP A 311 -9.73 10.61 12.00
CA ASP A 311 -9.48 10.57 13.45
C ASP A 311 -10.77 10.35 14.28
N TYR A 312 -11.95 10.60 13.70
CA TYR A 312 -13.25 10.33 14.31
C TYR A 312 -13.72 8.88 14.13
N ASP A 313 -13.05 8.11 13.28
CA ASP A 313 -13.38 6.70 13.01
C ASP A 313 -12.70 5.77 14.01
N LEU A 314 -13.26 5.67 15.20
CA LEU A 314 -12.73 4.84 16.29
C LEU A 314 -13.06 3.34 16.17
N GLY A 315 -13.56 2.91 15.02
CA GLY A 315 -14.11 1.56 14.82
C GLY A 315 -15.54 1.41 15.40
N GLY A 316 -16.23 0.37 15.02
CA GLY A 316 -17.63 0.15 15.40
C GLY A 316 -18.59 0.39 14.25
N ASP A 317 -19.91 0.43 14.53
CA ASP A 317 -20.94 0.54 13.49
C ASP A 317 -21.16 1.97 12.99
N TYR A 318 -20.75 2.96 13.75
CA TYR A 318 -20.99 4.38 13.49
C TYR A 318 -19.76 5.22 13.79
N ILE A 319 -19.59 6.29 13.00
CA ILE A 319 -18.61 7.36 13.19
C ILE A 319 -19.38 8.56 13.76
N THR A 320 -18.85 9.22 14.79
CA THR A 320 -19.50 10.40 15.39
C THR A 320 -18.56 11.60 15.28
N VAL A 321 -18.98 12.63 14.55
CA VAL A 321 -18.21 13.84 14.27
C VAL A 321 -18.94 15.07 14.79
N PRO A 322 -18.31 15.92 15.61
CA PRO A 322 -18.90 17.21 15.99
C PRO A 322 -19.33 18.01 14.75
N LYS A 323 -20.50 18.62 14.80
CA LYS A 323 -21.06 19.34 13.64
C LYS A 323 -20.10 20.39 13.09
N ALA A 324 -19.47 21.16 13.97
CA ALA A 324 -18.54 22.24 13.56
C ALA A 324 -17.32 21.69 12.83
N ASP A 325 -16.76 20.56 13.29
CA ASP A 325 -15.59 19.93 12.68
C ASP A 325 -15.94 19.33 11.33
N PHE A 326 -17.08 18.64 11.22
CA PHE A 326 -17.60 18.10 9.97
C PHE A 326 -17.79 19.18 8.91
N GLU A 327 -18.45 20.29 9.27
CA GLU A 327 -18.71 21.41 8.36
C GLU A 327 -17.40 22.15 7.99
N ALA A 328 -16.43 22.22 8.92
CA ALA A 328 -15.10 22.76 8.63
C ALA A 328 -14.34 21.92 7.61
N VAL A 329 -14.40 20.57 7.72
CA VAL A 329 -13.80 19.67 6.72
C VAL A 329 -14.46 19.88 5.35
N TYR A 330 -15.78 19.95 5.28
CA TYR A 330 -16.49 20.24 4.01
C TYR A 330 -16.01 21.55 3.39
N ALA A 331 -15.96 22.63 4.17
CA ALA A 331 -15.55 23.95 3.72
C ALA A 331 -14.06 24.01 3.29
N SER A 332 -13.21 23.13 3.84
CA SER A 332 -11.81 23.03 3.41
C SER A 332 -11.64 22.33 2.05
N LEU A 333 -12.62 21.54 1.61
CA LEU A 333 -12.54 20.72 0.40
C LEU A 333 -13.39 21.26 -0.76
N ILE A 334 -14.50 21.93 -0.49
CA ILE A 334 -15.44 22.46 -1.50
C ILE A 334 -15.37 23.99 -1.51
N ALA A 335 -15.20 24.57 -2.71
CA ALA A 335 -14.92 26.01 -2.86
C ALA A 335 -16.11 26.89 -2.54
N GLU A 336 -17.32 26.49 -2.87
CA GLU A 336 -18.51 27.33 -2.73
C GLU A 336 -19.60 26.66 -1.88
N GLY A 337 -20.14 27.48 -0.99
CA GLY A 337 -21.30 27.13 -0.17
C GLY A 337 -20.95 26.44 1.15
N ASP A 338 -21.88 26.58 2.08
CA ASP A 338 -21.90 25.78 3.32
C ASP A 338 -22.36 24.36 3.00
N PHE A 339 -22.08 23.41 3.91
CA PHE A 339 -22.63 22.06 3.79
C PHE A 339 -24.16 22.13 3.64
N PRO A 340 -24.73 21.61 2.53
CA PRO A 340 -26.15 21.85 2.18
C PRO A 340 -27.14 21.09 3.08
N GLY A 341 -26.67 20.34 4.05
CA GLY A 341 -27.44 19.49 4.92
C GLY A 341 -27.47 18.03 4.50
N ILE A 342 -28.08 17.19 5.31
CA ILE A 342 -28.23 15.76 5.10
C ILE A 342 -29.37 15.49 4.12
N ASP A 343 -29.15 14.62 3.13
CA ASP A 343 -30.23 14.01 2.34
C ASP A 343 -30.54 12.61 2.90
N GLU A 344 -31.80 12.41 3.31
CA GLU A 344 -32.25 11.15 3.94
C GLU A 344 -32.22 9.94 2.98
N LEU A 345 -32.10 10.16 1.68
CA LEU A 345 -32.00 9.10 0.66
C LEU A 345 -30.56 8.74 0.31
N ALA A 346 -29.59 9.51 0.85
CA ALA A 346 -28.18 9.24 0.69
C ALA A 346 -27.71 8.24 1.75
N HIS A 347 -26.51 8.45 2.25
CA HIS A 347 -25.92 7.61 3.28
C HIS A 347 -26.73 7.69 4.61
N ASP A 348 -26.77 6.59 5.38
CA ASP A 348 -27.37 6.57 6.73
C ASP A 348 -26.56 7.48 7.68
N MET A 349 -26.92 8.75 7.65
CA MET A 349 -26.34 9.83 8.42
C MET A 349 -27.44 10.60 9.12
N ARG A 350 -27.24 10.99 10.37
CA ARG A 350 -28.17 11.82 11.13
C ARG A 350 -27.43 12.84 11.98
N LEU A 351 -28.10 13.95 12.25
CA LEU A 351 -27.64 14.94 13.25
C LEU A 351 -28.23 14.57 14.60
N ASP A 352 -27.39 14.27 15.57
CA ASP A 352 -27.78 13.94 16.92
C ASP A 352 -26.96 14.75 17.93
N SER A 353 -27.64 15.47 18.83
CA SER A 353 -27.00 16.19 19.94
C SER A 353 -25.83 17.11 19.55
N GLY A 354 -25.86 17.68 18.34
CA GLY A 354 -24.84 18.57 17.82
C GLY A 354 -23.65 17.87 17.15
N ALA A 355 -23.76 16.58 16.86
CA ALA A 355 -22.81 15.79 16.11
C ALA A 355 -23.48 15.06 14.93
N TYR A 356 -22.77 14.85 13.86
CA TYR A 356 -23.17 13.94 12.80
C TYR A 356 -22.80 12.50 13.19
N VAL A 357 -23.78 11.61 13.12
CA VAL A 357 -23.62 10.16 13.35
C VAL A 357 -23.79 9.46 12.01
N ILE A 358 -22.74 8.79 11.55
CA ILE A 358 -22.58 8.27 10.20
C ILE A 358 -22.44 6.75 10.30
N SER A 359 -23.23 5.99 9.56
CA SER A 359 -23.09 4.54 9.48
C SER A 359 -21.82 4.16 8.72
N ARG A 360 -21.09 3.14 9.17
CA ARG A 360 -19.95 2.58 8.44
C ARG A 360 -20.35 1.60 7.32
N LYS A 361 -21.64 1.43 7.06
CA LYS A 361 -22.14 0.57 5.99
C LYS A 361 -22.21 1.33 4.69
N PHE A 362 -21.17 1.24 3.90
CA PHE A 362 -21.11 1.80 2.55
C PHE A 362 -21.57 0.80 1.50
N LEU A 363 -22.12 1.33 0.40
CA LEU A 363 -22.29 0.53 -0.81
C LEU A 363 -20.89 0.24 -1.38
N THR A 364 -20.68 -1.01 -1.80
CA THR A 364 -19.40 -1.51 -2.31
C THR A 364 -19.06 -1.02 -3.73
N TYR A 365 -19.73 0.03 -4.21
CA TYR A 365 -19.38 0.64 -5.49
C TYR A 365 -18.10 1.46 -5.35
N VAL A 366 -17.10 1.10 -6.12
CA VAL A 366 -15.83 1.83 -6.18
C VAL A 366 -15.75 2.49 -7.55
N TYR A 367 -15.64 3.81 -7.54
CA TYR A 367 -15.32 4.58 -8.74
C TYR A 367 -14.01 5.30 -8.51
N SER A 368 -13.26 5.48 -9.57
CA SER A 368 -11.97 6.13 -9.54
C SER A 368 -11.75 6.96 -10.79
N ILE A 369 -10.80 7.88 -10.75
CA ILE A 369 -10.48 8.74 -11.87
C ILE A 369 -9.05 8.45 -12.32
N SER A 370 -8.89 8.20 -13.62
CA SER A 370 -7.59 8.20 -14.29
C SER A 370 -7.40 9.54 -14.99
N PHE A 371 -6.59 10.42 -14.41
CA PHE A 371 -6.30 11.71 -15.01
C PHE A 371 -5.28 11.58 -16.15
N GLU A 372 -5.57 12.20 -17.28
CA GLU A 372 -4.77 12.14 -18.51
C GLU A 372 -4.06 13.46 -18.78
N SER A 373 -4.65 14.58 -18.35
CA SER A 373 -4.11 15.91 -18.56
C SER A 373 -4.47 16.89 -17.46
N ALA A 374 -3.67 17.95 -17.35
CA ALA A 374 -3.91 19.08 -16.47
C ALA A 374 -3.62 20.38 -17.19
N GLU A 375 -4.33 21.45 -16.80
CA GLU A 375 -4.11 22.82 -17.22
C GLU A 375 -4.04 23.71 -15.98
N LEU A 376 -2.92 24.43 -15.82
CA LEU A 376 -2.72 25.38 -14.73
C LEU A 376 -2.90 26.81 -15.28
N HIS A 377 -3.89 27.53 -14.74
CA HIS A 377 -4.20 28.91 -15.11
C HIS A 377 -3.34 29.90 -14.31
N ASP A 378 -3.26 31.14 -14.78
CA ASP A 378 -2.46 32.24 -14.18
C ASP A 378 -2.89 32.59 -12.74
N ASP A 379 -4.14 32.32 -12.38
CA ASP A 379 -4.70 32.53 -11.04
C ASP A 379 -4.45 31.36 -10.08
N GLY A 380 -3.74 30.34 -10.53
CA GLY A 380 -3.45 29.12 -9.79
C GLY A 380 -4.56 28.06 -9.87
N THR A 381 -5.66 28.34 -10.58
CA THR A 381 -6.71 27.33 -10.84
C THR A 381 -6.13 26.17 -11.64
N LEU A 382 -6.36 24.94 -11.18
CA LEU A 382 -5.92 23.72 -11.83
C LEU A 382 -7.13 22.96 -12.36
N VAL A 383 -7.13 22.67 -13.67
CA VAL A 383 -8.17 21.88 -14.33
C VAL A 383 -7.60 20.52 -14.70
N LEU A 384 -8.14 19.48 -14.11
CA LEU A 384 -7.76 18.08 -14.34
C LEU A 384 -8.81 17.43 -15.25
N SER A 385 -8.36 16.76 -16.31
CA SER A 385 -9.24 16.01 -17.22
C SER A 385 -8.80 14.57 -17.34
N GLY A 386 -9.76 13.65 -17.42
CA GLY A 386 -9.47 12.22 -17.47
C GLY A 386 -10.71 11.37 -17.65
N SER A 387 -10.54 10.09 -17.36
CA SER A 387 -11.55 9.05 -17.48
C SER A 387 -12.08 8.62 -16.14
N LEU A 388 -13.41 8.63 -16.00
CA LEU A 388 -14.11 8.04 -14.87
C LEU A 388 -14.25 6.55 -15.10
N MET A 389 -13.82 5.76 -14.14
CA MET A 389 -13.81 4.30 -14.20
C MET A 389 -14.71 3.71 -13.10
N TYR A 390 -15.49 2.68 -13.45
CA TYR A 390 -16.13 1.78 -12.47
C TYR A 390 -15.14 0.66 -12.15
N GLY A 391 -14.77 0.52 -10.91
CA GLY A 391 -13.76 -0.40 -10.41
C GLY A 391 -12.57 0.33 -9.79
N ALA A 392 -11.81 -0.40 -8.98
CA ALA A 392 -10.55 0.11 -8.44
C ALA A 392 -9.46 0.10 -9.53
N PRO A 393 -8.43 0.96 -9.44
CA PRO A 393 -7.25 0.83 -10.27
C PRO A 393 -6.66 -0.58 -10.17
N GLY A 394 -6.35 -1.19 -11.32
CA GLY A 394 -5.84 -2.56 -11.41
C GLY A 394 -6.90 -3.67 -11.35
N ASP A 395 -8.17 -3.34 -11.16
CA ASP A 395 -9.25 -4.30 -11.32
C ASP A 395 -9.41 -4.64 -12.82
N ALA A 396 -9.25 -5.91 -13.17
CA ALA A 396 -9.42 -6.39 -14.55
C ALA A 396 -10.84 -6.19 -15.08
N SER A 397 -11.83 -5.99 -14.19
CA SER A 397 -13.21 -5.66 -14.52
C SER A 397 -13.48 -4.15 -14.60
N ALA A 398 -12.48 -3.30 -14.33
CA ALA A 398 -12.64 -1.86 -14.39
C ALA A 398 -13.11 -1.44 -15.79
N SER A 399 -14.16 -0.63 -15.84
CA SER A 399 -14.78 -0.22 -17.09
C SER A 399 -14.95 1.30 -17.15
N PHE A 400 -14.74 1.86 -18.33
CA PHE A 400 -14.98 3.27 -18.61
C PHE A 400 -16.46 3.62 -18.40
N VAL A 401 -16.73 4.71 -17.70
CA VAL A 401 -18.06 5.24 -17.45
C VAL A 401 -18.31 6.52 -18.28
N SER A 402 -17.44 7.52 -18.11
CA SER A 402 -17.54 8.80 -18.82
C SER A 402 -16.20 9.54 -18.79
N GLY A 403 -16.04 10.58 -19.61
CA GLY A 403 -15.04 11.60 -19.37
C GLY A 403 -15.37 12.39 -18.09
N VAL A 404 -14.36 12.97 -17.47
CA VAL A 404 -14.52 13.81 -16.29
C VAL A 404 -13.56 15.00 -16.35
N THR A 405 -14.06 16.16 -15.91
CA THR A 405 -13.23 17.35 -15.68
C THR A 405 -13.46 17.84 -14.25
N VAL A 406 -12.37 18.09 -13.53
CA VAL A 406 -12.37 18.62 -12.17
C VAL A 406 -11.64 19.95 -12.16
N THR A 407 -12.28 20.99 -11.66
CA THR A 407 -11.66 22.30 -11.46
C THR A 407 -11.34 22.50 -9.99
N LEU A 408 -10.10 22.88 -9.71
CA LEU A 408 -9.55 23.08 -8.39
C LEU A 408 -9.08 24.52 -8.24
N SER A 409 -9.37 25.18 -7.12
CA SER A 409 -8.80 26.48 -6.77
C SER A 409 -7.80 26.34 -5.62
N PRO A 410 -6.70 27.12 -5.60
CA PRO A 410 -5.76 27.11 -4.47
C PRO A 410 -6.44 27.46 -3.17
N TRP A 411 -6.08 26.75 -2.08
CA TRP A 411 -6.61 27.01 -0.76
C TRP A 411 -5.64 26.50 0.33
N GLU A 412 -5.10 27.42 1.11
CA GLU A 412 -4.06 27.10 2.12
C GLU A 412 -4.55 26.20 3.26
N ASP A 413 -5.84 26.30 3.63
CA ASP A 413 -6.43 25.49 4.71
C ASP A 413 -6.88 24.09 4.25
N SER A 414 -6.72 23.75 2.97
CA SER A 414 -7.01 22.40 2.47
C SER A 414 -5.80 21.48 2.69
N PRO A 415 -6.02 20.21 3.07
CA PRO A 415 -4.93 19.23 3.22
C PRO A 415 -4.07 19.08 1.96
N CYS A 416 -4.69 19.16 0.78
CA CYS A 416 -4.01 19.04 -0.51
C CYS A 416 -3.63 20.40 -1.16
N GLY A 417 -3.85 21.52 -0.47
CA GLY A 417 -3.59 22.88 -1.00
C GLY A 417 -4.62 23.39 -2.01
N TYR A 418 -5.70 22.66 -2.26
CA TYR A 418 -6.74 23.00 -3.23
C TYR A 418 -8.14 22.73 -2.68
N ARG A 419 -9.14 23.47 -3.19
CA ARG A 419 -10.57 23.19 -3.04
C ARG A 419 -11.20 22.87 -4.38
N ILE A 420 -12.19 22.02 -4.39
CA ILE A 420 -12.94 21.62 -5.57
C ILE A 420 -13.97 22.71 -5.89
N VAL A 421 -13.89 23.25 -7.10
CA VAL A 421 -14.83 24.25 -7.64
C VAL A 421 -15.91 23.55 -8.46
N SER A 422 -15.54 22.58 -9.27
CA SER A 422 -16.50 21.85 -10.11
C SER A 422 -16.05 20.40 -10.34
N PHE A 423 -17.06 19.59 -10.62
CA PHE A 423 -16.92 18.19 -11.05
C PHE A 423 -17.93 17.94 -12.18
N ILE A 424 -17.46 17.77 -13.39
CA ILE A 424 -18.27 17.65 -14.60
C ILE A 424 -18.03 16.30 -15.25
N MET A 425 -19.08 15.50 -15.37
CA MET A 425 -19.09 14.27 -16.19
C MET A 425 -19.56 14.60 -17.60
N MET A 426 -18.91 13.99 -18.62
CA MET A 426 -19.12 14.28 -20.04
C MET A 426 -19.67 13.06 -20.78
#